data_ba83af6fbd7cafd71aaaaf0383b1392c
#
_entry.id   ba83af6fbd7cafd71aaaaf0383b1392c
#
_cell.length_a   1.000
_cell.length_b   1.000
_cell.length_c   1.000
_cell.angle_alpha   90.00
_cell.angle_beta   90.00
_cell.angle_gamma   90.00
#
_symmetry.space_group_name_H-M   'P 1'
#
loop_
_entity.id
_entity.type
_entity.pdbx_description
1 polymer ?
#
loop_
_entity_poly.entity_id
_entity_poly.type
_entity_poly.pdbx_seq_one_letter_code
_entity_poly.pdbx_strand_id
1 'polypeptide(L)'
;VYPEFKRLQATSCLHFDLSHFRLPLPIAVEMNIFLELIYLLFFLLYCYLESIFRLVVPVKRKSVKGKIILVTGAGHGIGKELALEFSRLGGILVLWDINKANNDATADEIREEGGTAYTYVCDVSKLDDIKRVSDQVYRDVGNVDILVNNAGILHGGELLKIKEEDIRRTFDINTMAHFWTLREFLPSMLERNEGHIITVASMAGKAGSAYLVDYSASKFAVFGMTEALSEELHHLHKDGIKTTTVCPMFVDTGLTKYPQGRFGKILSPKEVALEAIDGALKDHVVVMVPRSIQVSVVLGQLFPYRFRRRLKEFVGFGILPQYESSKSSDNKHT
;
A
#
# COMPACT_ATOMS: atom_id res chain seq x y z
N VAL A 1 -11.25 -53.59 -3.16
CA VAL A 1 -10.09 -54.20 -2.53
C VAL A 1 -9.25 -53.11 -1.91
N TYR A 2 -9.35 -52.95 -0.62
CA TYR A 2 -8.39 -52.27 0.30
C TYR A 2 -7.10 -53.10 0.38
N PRO A 3 -5.96 -52.66 0.97
CA PRO A 3 -5.67 -51.54 1.85
C PRO A 3 -4.30 -50.86 1.60
N GLU A 4 -3.97 -49.73 2.23
CA GLU A 4 -2.84 -49.68 3.16
C GLU A 4 -2.84 -48.38 4.01
N PHE A 5 -3.00 -48.61 5.29
CA PHE A 5 -2.66 -47.70 6.38
C PHE A 5 -1.14 -47.51 6.45
N LYS A 6 -0.63 -46.26 6.42
CA LYS A 6 0.70 -45.94 6.98
C LYS A 6 0.66 -44.66 7.82
N ARG A 7 0.72 -44.91 9.12
CA ARG A 7 1.37 -44.20 10.22
C ARG A 7 1.26 -42.67 10.28
N LEU A 8 0.42 -42.26 11.20
CA LEU A 8 0.51 -41.03 11.97
C LEU A 8 1.92 -40.83 12.53
N GLN A 9 2.55 -39.69 12.19
CA GLN A 9 3.50 -39.06 13.08
C GLN A 9 2.94 -37.69 13.46
N ALA A 10 2.60 -37.64 14.74
CA ALA A 10 2.10 -36.46 15.41
C ALA A 10 3.23 -35.47 15.63
N THR A 11 3.10 -34.29 15.06
CA THR A 11 3.54 -33.02 15.63
C THR A 11 2.59 -31.95 15.10
N SER A 12 1.43 -31.90 15.74
CA SER A 12 0.38 -30.93 15.46
C SER A 12 0.66 -29.65 16.21
N CYS A 13 1.23 -28.66 15.54
CA CYS A 13 0.84 -27.30 15.85
C CYS A 13 -0.58 -27.11 15.31
N LEU A 14 -1.54 -26.95 16.19
CA LEU A 14 -2.91 -26.60 15.87
C LEU A 14 -2.93 -25.28 15.11
N HIS A 15 -2.85 -25.35 13.79
CA HIS A 15 -3.24 -24.28 12.90
C HIS A 15 -4.75 -24.38 12.74
N PHE A 16 -5.50 -23.70 13.58
CA PHE A 16 -6.91 -23.41 13.31
C PHE A 16 -6.94 -22.33 12.24
N ASP A 17 -6.92 -22.77 11.00
CA ASP A 17 -7.23 -21.91 9.85
C ASP A 17 -8.76 -21.82 9.74
N LEU A 18 -9.32 -20.81 10.40
CA LEU A 18 -10.75 -20.52 10.38
C LEU A 18 -11.19 -19.73 9.14
N SER A 19 -10.28 -19.46 8.18
CA SER A 19 -10.60 -18.79 6.93
C SER A 19 -11.55 -19.61 6.05
N HIS A 20 -11.73 -20.90 6.34
CA HIS A 20 -12.60 -21.83 5.61
C HIS A 20 -13.93 -22.13 6.30
N PHE A 21 -14.28 -21.47 7.39
CA PHE A 21 -15.61 -21.62 7.95
C PHE A 21 -16.64 -20.83 7.13
N ARG A 22 -16.77 -21.19 5.85
CA ARG A 22 -17.92 -20.84 5.03
C ARG A 22 -18.99 -21.86 5.35
N LEU A 23 -20.02 -21.46 6.09
CA LEU A 23 -21.29 -22.19 6.00
C LEU A 23 -21.68 -22.16 4.52
N PRO A 24 -21.82 -23.33 3.84
CA PRO A 24 -22.44 -23.33 2.54
C PRO A 24 -23.85 -22.76 2.74
N LEU A 25 -24.13 -21.63 2.13
CA LEU A 25 -25.51 -21.18 1.94
C LEU A 25 -26.10 -21.98 0.78
N PRO A 26 -26.76 -23.11 1.01
CA PRO A 26 -27.58 -23.72 0.02
C PRO A 26 -28.99 -23.20 0.24
N ILE A 27 -29.60 -22.70 -0.81
CA ILE A 27 -31.03 -22.45 -0.91
C ILE A 27 -31.49 -21.24 -0.10
N ALA A 28 -32.09 -20.29 -0.78
CA ALA A 28 -32.81 -19.16 -0.24
C ALA A 28 -33.92 -19.63 0.75
N VAL A 29 -33.49 -19.91 1.96
CA VAL A 29 -34.36 -19.84 3.13
C VAL A 29 -34.34 -18.38 3.50
N GLU A 30 -35.48 -17.70 3.44
CA GLU A 30 -35.66 -16.39 4.07
C GLU A 30 -35.33 -16.56 5.54
N MET A 31 -34.07 -16.40 5.88
CA MET A 31 -33.61 -16.40 7.28
C MET A 31 -34.24 -15.19 7.93
N ASN A 32 -34.94 -15.40 9.04
CA ASN A 32 -35.56 -14.31 9.78
C ASN A 32 -34.46 -13.29 10.10
N ILE A 33 -34.64 -12.05 9.73
CA ILE A 33 -33.69 -10.94 9.91
C ILE A 33 -33.14 -10.86 11.34
N PHE A 34 -33.92 -11.28 12.33
CA PHE A 34 -33.45 -11.39 13.73
C PHE A 34 -32.34 -12.43 13.91
N LEU A 35 -32.41 -13.56 13.22
CA LEU A 35 -31.36 -14.59 13.28
C LEU A 35 -30.10 -14.12 12.58
N GLU A 36 -30.23 -13.39 11.48
CA GLU A 36 -29.09 -12.76 10.80
C GLU A 36 -28.41 -11.72 11.68
N LEU A 37 -29.17 -10.86 12.34
CA LEU A 37 -28.63 -9.87 13.27
C LEU A 37 -27.93 -10.52 14.47
N ILE A 38 -28.50 -11.60 15.03
CA ILE A 38 -27.86 -12.37 16.10
C ILE A 38 -26.56 -13.00 15.60
N TYR A 39 -26.54 -13.60 14.42
CA TYR A 39 -25.33 -14.13 13.81
C TYR A 39 -24.25 -13.06 13.63
N LEU A 40 -24.61 -11.89 13.06
CA LEU A 40 -23.70 -10.77 12.90
C LEU A 40 -23.12 -10.27 14.23
N LEU A 41 -23.93 -10.26 15.30
CA LEU A 41 -23.46 -9.87 16.63
C LEU A 41 -22.43 -10.87 17.19
N PHE A 42 -22.69 -12.18 17.07
CA PHE A 42 -21.72 -13.21 17.47
C PHE A 42 -20.45 -13.17 16.61
N PHE A 43 -20.60 -12.94 15.30
CA PHE A 43 -19.47 -12.79 14.40
C PHE A 43 -18.62 -11.55 14.74
N LEU A 44 -19.25 -10.43 15.08
CA LEU A 44 -18.56 -9.23 15.57
C LEU A 44 -17.77 -9.52 16.85
N LEU A 45 -18.38 -10.21 17.81
CA LEU A 45 -17.70 -10.62 19.05
C LEU A 45 -16.51 -11.53 18.75
N TYR A 46 -16.69 -12.50 17.85
CA TYR A 46 -15.60 -13.37 17.39
C TYR A 46 -14.44 -12.54 16.78
N CYS A 47 -14.72 -11.58 15.91
CA CYS A 47 -13.69 -10.71 15.31
C CYS A 47 -12.92 -9.90 16.38
N TYR A 48 -13.59 -9.42 17.42
CA TYR A 48 -12.91 -8.74 18.54
C TYR A 48 -12.03 -9.70 19.35
N LEU A 49 -12.51 -10.88 19.65
CA LEU A 49 -11.71 -11.90 20.37
C LEU A 49 -10.50 -12.34 19.57
N GLU A 50 -10.66 -12.54 18.26
CA GLU A 50 -9.55 -12.81 17.34
C GLU A 50 -8.54 -11.66 17.31
N SER A 51 -9.00 -10.42 17.26
CA SER A 51 -8.14 -9.25 17.28
C SER A 51 -7.32 -9.16 18.57
N ILE A 52 -7.94 -9.43 19.72
CA ILE A 52 -7.27 -9.48 21.02
C ILE A 52 -6.26 -10.65 21.05
N PHE A 53 -6.66 -11.82 20.58
CA PHE A 53 -5.77 -12.99 20.50
C PHE A 53 -4.53 -12.71 19.64
N ARG A 54 -4.69 -12.01 18.51
CA ARG A 54 -3.59 -11.62 17.62
C ARG A 54 -2.64 -10.58 18.23
N LEU A 55 -3.00 -9.90 19.32
CA LEU A 55 -2.06 -9.06 20.08
C LEU A 55 -1.03 -9.91 20.84
N VAL A 56 -1.40 -11.12 21.25
CA VAL A 56 -0.55 -12.04 22.02
C VAL A 56 0.16 -13.02 21.08
N VAL A 57 -0.54 -13.51 20.06
CA VAL A 57 -0.02 -14.47 19.08
C VAL A 57 0.18 -13.76 17.74
N PRO A 58 1.42 -13.35 17.41
CA PRO A 58 1.68 -12.61 16.18
C PRO A 58 1.46 -13.48 14.94
N VAL A 59 0.85 -12.89 13.92
CA VAL A 59 0.65 -13.53 12.62
C VAL A 59 2.01 -13.77 11.96
N LYS A 60 2.22 -15.00 11.46
CA LYS A 60 3.44 -15.35 10.75
C LYS A 60 3.49 -14.64 9.40
N ARG A 61 4.65 -14.09 9.04
CA ARG A 61 4.88 -13.50 7.71
C ARG A 61 4.87 -14.58 6.63
N LYS A 62 4.24 -14.26 5.49
CA LYS A 62 4.38 -15.06 4.26
C LYS A 62 5.81 -14.97 3.73
N SER A 63 6.25 -16.02 3.04
CA SER A 63 7.54 -16.01 2.32
C SER A 63 7.37 -15.37 0.95
N VAL A 64 8.33 -14.56 0.55
CA VAL A 64 8.44 -14.00 -0.81
C VAL A 64 9.63 -14.57 -1.57
N LYS A 65 10.27 -15.60 -1.03
CA LYS A 65 11.43 -16.23 -1.67
C LYS A 65 11.06 -16.78 -3.05
N GLY A 66 11.77 -16.30 -4.08
CA GLY A 66 11.55 -16.68 -5.46
C GLY A 66 10.32 -16.04 -6.13
N LYS A 67 9.57 -15.17 -5.42
CA LYS A 67 8.45 -14.42 -6.00
C LYS A 67 8.95 -13.26 -6.84
N ILE A 68 8.30 -13.01 -7.98
CA ILE A 68 8.58 -11.88 -8.86
C ILE A 68 7.84 -10.66 -8.34
N ILE A 69 8.58 -9.61 -7.97
CA ILE A 69 8.07 -8.41 -7.30
C ILE A 69 8.37 -7.20 -8.16
N LEU A 70 7.33 -6.57 -8.69
CA LEU A 70 7.45 -5.35 -9.46
C LEU A 70 7.26 -4.14 -8.54
N VAL A 71 8.20 -3.18 -8.59
CA VAL A 71 8.13 -1.91 -7.85
C VAL A 71 8.19 -0.76 -8.82
N THR A 72 7.17 0.11 -8.82
CA THR A 72 7.17 1.36 -9.59
C THR A 72 7.78 2.50 -8.77
N GLY A 73 8.58 3.39 -9.42
CA GLY A 73 9.34 4.43 -8.73
C GLY A 73 10.45 3.84 -7.86
N ALA A 74 11.14 2.82 -8.36
CA ALA A 74 12.12 2.03 -7.61
C ALA A 74 13.50 2.70 -7.50
N GLY A 75 13.75 3.78 -8.24
CA GLY A 75 15.06 4.44 -8.25
C GLY A 75 15.33 5.31 -7.03
N HIS A 76 14.32 5.64 -6.21
CA HIS A 76 14.51 6.57 -5.10
C HIS A 76 13.50 6.35 -3.95
N GLY A 77 13.86 6.86 -2.77
CA GLY A 77 12.97 6.98 -1.62
C GLY A 77 12.35 5.67 -1.16
N ILE A 78 11.02 5.64 -0.94
CA ILE A 78 10.30 4.46 -0.43
C ILE A 78 10.41 3.29 -1.42
N GLY A 79 10.30 3.54 -2.73
CA GLY A 79 10.39 2.50 -3.76
C GLY A 79 11.73 1.78 -3.77
N LYS A 80 12.83 2.52 -3.64
CA LYS A 80 14.19 1.95 -3.50
C LYS A 80 14.27 1.05 -2.26
N GLU A 81 13.86 1.55 -1.10
CA GLU A 81 13.95 0.77 0.14
C GLU A 81 13.03 -0.46 0.13
N LEU A 82 11.83 -0.37 -0.48
CA LEU A 82 10.97 -1.53 -0.69
C LEU A 82 11.66 -2.59 -1.56
N ALA A 83 12.32 -2.17 -2.64
CA ALA A 83 13.03 -3.08 -3.53
C ALA A 83 14.19 -3.78 -2.81
N LEU A 84 15.02 -3.04 -2.06
CA LEU A 84 16.13 -3.59 -1.29
C LEU A 84 15.64 -4.59 -0.22
N GLU A 85 14.62 -4.23 0.55
CA GLU A 85 14.12 -5.10 1.62
C GLU A 85 13.43 -6.36 1.07
N PHE A 86 12.68 -6.28 -0.03
CA PHE A 86 12.13 -7.46 -0.70
C PHE A 86 13.21 -8.36 -1.28
N SER A 87 14.30 -7.80 -1.81
CA SER A 87 15.46 -8.56 -2.27
C SER A 87 16.10 -9.33 -1.12
N ARG A 88 16.32 -8.71 0.04
CA ARG A 88 16.86 -9.36 1.26
C ARG A 88 15.98 -10.50 1.74
N LEU A 89 14.69 -10.48 1.45
CA LEU A 89 13.74 -11.56 1.73
C LEU A 89 13.73 -12.65 0.65
N GLY A 90 14.59 -12.53 -0.38
CA GLY A 90 14.75 -13.50 -1.46
C GLY A 90 13.78 -13.33 -2.64
N GLY A 91 13.18 -12.18 -2.78
CA GLY A 91 12.35 -11.80 -3.96
C GLY A 91 13.21 -11.54 -5.19
N ILE A 92 12.64 -11.78 -6.37
CA ILE A 92 13.20 -11.40 -7.68
C ILE A 92 12.58 -10.05 -8.05
N LEU A 93 13.42 -9.01 -8.19
CA LEU A 93 12.95 -7.64 -8.33
C LEU A 93 12.84 -7.22 -9.80
N VAL A 94 11.69 -6.58 -10.11
CA VAL A 94 11.44 -5.88 -11.37
C VAL A 94 11.28 -4.40 -11.02
N LEU A 95 12.24 -3.58 -11.43
CA LEU A 95 12.35 -2.18 -11.03
C LEU A 95 11.94 -1.28 -12.18
N TRP A 96 10.88 -0.48 -11.98
CA TRP A 96 10.41 0.52 -12.93
C TRP A 96 10.68 1.92 -12.40
N ASP A 97 11.35 2.73 -13.17
CA ASP A 97 11.55 4.15 -12.89
C ASP A 97 11.71 4.94 -14.19
N ILE A 98 11.34 6.21 -14.19
CA ILE A 98 11.60 7.12 -15.30
C ILE A 98 13.08 7.52 -15.35
N ASN A 99 13.75 7.54 -14.21
CA ASN A 99 15.17 7.85 -14.09
C ASN A 99 16.01 6.58 -14.17
N LYS A 100 16.57 6.33 -15.36
CA LYS A 100 17.41 5.15 -15.62
C LYS A 100 18.58 5.04 -14.65
N ALA A 101 19.30 6.13 -14.40
CA ALA A 101 20.52 6.08 -13.59
C ALA A 101 20.22 5.67 -12.13
N ASN A 102 19.18 6.25 -11.54
CA ASN A 102 18.77 5.90 -10.19
C ASN A 102 18.23 4.46 -10.11
N ASN A 103 17.50 4.02 -11.13
CA ASN A 103 16.94 2.67 -11.19
C ASN A 103 18.04 1.62 -11.30
N ASP A 104 19.02 1.85 -12.16
CA ASP A 104 20.18 0.98 -12.31
C ASP A 104 21.02 0.93 -11.02
N ALA A 105 21.26 2.07 -10.38
CA ALA A 105 21.97 2.12 -9.10
C ALA A 105 21.27 1.28 -8.00
N THR A 106 19.94 1.29 -7.94
CA THR A 106 19.19 0.43 -7.03
C THR A 106 19.36 -1.05 -7.38
N ALA A 107 19.35 -1.38 -8.67
CA ALA A 107 19.56 -2.76 -9.11
C ALA A 107 20.98 -3.26 -8.82
N ASP A 108 21.98 -2.41 -8.99
CA ASP A 108 23.38 -2.75 -8.72
C ASP A 108 23.59 -3.02 -7.22
N GLU A 109 23.01 -2.19 -6.34
CA GLU A 109 23.02 -2.43 -4.89
C GLU A 109 22.37 -3.79 -4.53
N ILE A 110 21.24 -4.14 -5.17
CA ILE A 110 20.58 -5.44 -4.99
C ILE A 110 21.50 -6.59 -5.44
N ARG A 111 22.15 -6.44 -6.58
CA ARG A 111 23.06 -7.48 -7.14
C ARG A 111 24.33 -7.64 -6.31
N GLU A 112 24.88 -6.55 -5.80
CA GLU A 112 26.02 -6.56 -4.87
C GLU A 112 25.70 -7.31 -3.57
N GLU A 113 24.45 -7.20 -3.08
CA GLU A 113 23.96 -8.00 -1.94
C GLU A 113 23.60 -9.47 -2.32
N GLY A 114 23.82 -9.88 -3.57
CA GLY A 114 23.54 -11.25 -4.06
C GLY A 114 22.09 -11.48 -4.50
N GLY A 115 21.29 -10.44 -4.62
CA GLY A 115 19.90 -10.49 -5.11
C GLY A 115 19.81 -10.51 -6.63
N THR A 116 18.56 -10.66 -7.13
CA THR A 116 18.24 -10.62 -8.56
C THR A 116 17.36 -9.42 -8.85
N ALA A 117 17.78 -8.57 -9.80
CA ALA A 117 17.02 -7.40 -10.20
C ALA A 117 17.08 -7.15 -11.70
N TYR A 118 15.93 -6.82 -12.29
CA TYR A 118 15.71 -6.38 -13.67
C TYR A 118 15.27 -4.93 -13.68
N THR A 119 15.85 -4.10 -14.54
CA THR A 119 15.53 -2.67 -14.62
C THR A 119 14.84 -2.34 -15.93
N TYR A 120 13.80 -1.52 -15.86
CA TYR A 120 13.11 -1.00 -17.04
C TYR A 120 12.85 0.50 -16.86
N VAL A 121 13.11 1.27 -17.91
CA VAL A 121 12.70 2.68 -17.95
C VAL A 121 11.24 2.72 -18.34
N CYS A 122 10.40 3.25 -17.45
CA CYS A 122 8.97 3.35 -17.63
C CYS A 122 8.42 4.68 -17.10
N ASP A 123 7.82 5.47 -17.97
CA ASP A 123 7.00 6.62 -17.58
C ASP A 123 5.58 6.14 -17.29
N VAL A 124 5.28 5.92 -16.02
CA VAL A 124 3.97 5.41 -15.58
C VAL A 124 2.81 6.35 -15.86
N SER A 125 3.06 7.62 -16.24
CA SER A 125 2.02 8.53 -16.70
C SER A 125 1.50 8.20 -18.11
N LYS A 126 2.20 7.32 -18.84
CA LYS A 126 1.91 6.95 -20.21
C LYS A 126 1.45 5.50 -20.31
N LEU A 127 0.19 5.29 -20.67
CA LEU A 127 -0.38 3.94 -20.84
C LEU A 127 0.41 3.07 -21.82
N ASP A 128 0.84 3.65 -22.96
CA ASP A 128 1.58 2.90 -23.99
C ASP A 128 2.96 2.46 -23.49
N ASP A 129 3.59 3.25 -22.61
CA ASP A 129 4.87 2.90 -22.02
C ASP A 129 4.71 1.77 -21.00
N ILE A 130 3.65 1.83 -20.18
CA ILE A 130 3.28 0.74 -19.26
C ILE A 130 3.06 -0.56 -20.03
N LYS A 131 2.26 -0.57 -21.11
CA LYS A 131 2.01 -1.76 -21.93
C LYS A 131 3.31 -2.31 -22.52
N ARG A 132 4.09 -1.45 -23.17
CA ARG A 132 5.37 -1.84 -23.78
C ARG A 132 6.30 -2.52 -22.76
N VAL A 133 6.43 -1.93 -21.57
CA VAL A 133 7.32 -2.46 -20.53
C VAL A 133 6.73 -3.71 -19.86
N SER A 134 5.42 -3.79 -19.69
CA SER A 134 4.76 -5.00 -19.18
C SER A 134 5.00 -6.20 -20.08
N ASP A 135 4.91 -6.03 -21.41
CA ASP A 135 5.24 -7.07 -22.39
C ASP A 135 6.70 -7.53 -22.27
N GLN A 136 7.62 -6.61 -21.97
CA GLN A 136 9.02 -6.96 -21.75
C GLN A 136 9.19 -7.79 -20.46
N VAL A 137 8.54 -7.36 -19.36
CA VAL A 137 8.59 -8.10 -18.08
C VAL A 137 8.06 -9.53 -18.25
N TYR A 138 6.93 -9.72 -18.94
CA TYR A 138 6.38 -11.05 -19.20
C TYR A 138 7.34 -11.95 -19.99
N ARG A 139 8.06 -11.40 -20.97
CA ARG A 139 9.03 -12.17 -21.78
C ARG A 139 10.32 -12.45 -21.03
N ASP A 140 10.84 -11.47 -20.30
CA ASP A 140 12.20 -11.52 -19.74
C ASP A 140 12.24 -12.16 -18.34
N VAL A 141 11.15 -12.01 -17.57
CA VAL A 141 11.10 -12.40 -16.15
C VAL A 141 9.95 -13.36 -15.86
N GLY A 142 8.76 -13.09 -16.38
CA GLY A 142 7.57 -13.91 -16.17
C GLY A 142 6.42 -13.20 -15.47
N ASN A 143 5.53 -13.99 -14.84
CA ASN A 143 4.34 -13.49 -14.17
C ASN A 143 4.70 -12.78 -12.85
N VAL A 144 4.26 -11.53 -12.70
CA VAL A 144 4.42 -10.79 -11.45
C VAL A 144 3.53 -11.38 -10.36
N ASP A 145 4.12 -11.69 -9.22
CA ASP A 145 3.42 -12.21 -8.03
C ASP A 145 3.03 -11.08 -7.07
N ILE A 146 3.86 -10.05 -6.96
CA ILE A 146 3.60 -8.89 -6.10
C ILE A 146 3.78 -7.62 -6.92
N LEU A 147 2.72 -6.83 -7.02
CA LEU A 147 2.73 -5.53 -7.68
C LEU A 147 2.77 -4.43 -6.61
N VAL A 148 3.87 -3.66 -6.57
CA VAL A 148 4.03 -2.51 -5.67
C VAL A 148 3.85 -1.23 -6.47
N ASN A 149 2.66 -0.67 -6.42
CA ASN A 149 2.33 0.63 -6.97
C ASN A 149 2.77 1.73 -6.00
N ASN A 150 3.99 2.26 -6.21
CA ASN A 150 4.62 3.25 -5.35
C ASN A 150 4.91 4.58 -6.04
N ALA A 151 5.14 4.61 -7.35
CA ALA A 151 5.44 5.83 -8.07
C ALA A 151 4.45 6.96 -7.72
N GLY A 152 4.98 8.16 -7.47
CA GLY A 152 4.15 9.29 -7.08
C GLY A 152 4.92 10.60 -7.05
N ILE A 153 4.20 11.69 -7.26
CA ILE A 153 4.70 13.07 -7.21
C ILE A 153 3.84 13.93 -6.30
N LEU A 154 4.39 15.07 -5.91
CA LEU A 154 3.71 16.08 -5.11
C LEU A 154 4.19 17.46 -5.56
N HIS A 155 3.25 18.34 -5.95
CA HIS A 155 3.56 19.73 -6.25
C HIS A 155 3.35 20.63 -5.04
N GLY A 156 2.24 20.54 -4.35
CA GLY A 156 1.94 21.23 -3.09
C GLY A 156 1.93 22.75 -3.19
N GLY A 157 0.79 23.36 -2.90
CA GLY A 157 0.62 24.81 -2.94
C GLY A 157 -0.84 25.24 -2.75
N GLU A 158 -1.08 26.54 -2.80
CA GLU A 158 -2.44 27.06 -2.86
C GLU A 158 -3.11 26.60 -4.17
N LEU A 159 -4.30 26.03 -4.09
CA LEU A 159 -4.98 25.43 -5.24
C LEU A 159 -5.02 26.33 -6.49
N LEU A 160 -5.29 27.63 -6.30
CA LEU A 160 -5.36 28.58 -7.41
C LEU A 160 -4.00 28.99 -7.97
N LYS A 161 -2.88 28.56 -7.36
CA LYS A 161 -1.53 28.83 -7.81
C LYS A 161 -0.85 27.59 -8.43
N ILE A 162 -1.42 26.39 -8.23
CA ILE A 162 -0.94 25.17 -8.90
C ILE A 162 -1.38 25.23 -10.36
N LYS A 163 -0.46 24.92 -11.29
CA LYS A 163 -0.77 24.90 -12.72
C LYS A 163 -1.69 23.72 -13.06
N GLU A 164 -2.53 23.90 -14.05
CA GLU A 164 -3.45 22.84 -14.49
C GLU A 164 -2.71 21.57 -14.94
N GLU A 165 -1.56 21.74 -15.62
CA GLU A 165 -0.72 20.63 -16.06
C GLU A 165 -0.18 19.82 -14.87
N ASP A 166 0.18 20.49 -13.76
CA ASP A 166 0.70 19.85 -12.54
C ASP A 166 -0.40 19.07 -11.84
N ILE A 167 -1.64 19.59 -11.82
CA ILE A 167 -2.80 18.86 -11.28
C ILE A 167 -3.04 17.60 -12.12
N ARG A 168 -3.10 17.70 -13.45
CA ARG A 168 -3.28 16.55 -14.34
C ARG A 168 -2.18 15.52 -14.13
N ARG A 169 -0.92 15.95 -14.14
CA ARG A 169 0.24 15.08 -13.95
C ARG A 169 0.21 14.38 -12.59
N THR A 170 -0.25 15.08 -11.54
CA THR A 170 -0.45 14.46 -10.21
C THR A 170 -1.43 13.30 -10.28
N PHE A 171 -2.55 13.45 -10.97
CA PHE A 171 -3.52 12.36 -11.14
C PHE A 171 -3.02 11.27 -12.09
N ASP A 172 -2.36 11.61 -13.19
CA ASP A 172 -1.83 10.62 -14.13
C ASP A 172 -0.84 9.67 -13.46
N ILE A 173 0.07 10.21 -12.64
CA ILE A 173 1.09 9.41 -11.95
C ILE A 173 0.55 8.77 -10.67
N ASN A 174 -0.09 9.55 -9.79
CA ASN A 174 -0.49 9.04 -8.47
C ASN A 174 -1.73 8.16 -8.51
N THR A 175 -2.56 8.24 -9.56
CA THR A 175 -3.86 7.56 -9.62
C THR A 175 -4.00 6.70 -10.88
N MET A 176 -3.94 7.32 -12.06
CA MET A 176 -4.20 6.61 -13.33
C MET A 176 -3.20 5.50 -13.59
N ALA A 177 -1.92 5.73 -13.26
CA ALA A 177 -0.87 4.71 -13.37
C ALA A 177 -1.22 3.42 -12.63
N HIS A 178 -1.86 3.51 -11.46
CA HIS A 178 -2.28 2.32 -10.69
C HIS A 178 -3.36 1.51 -11.42
N PHE A 179 -4.32 2.17 -12.09
CA PHE A 179 -5.31 1.46 -12.92
C PHE A 179 -4.63 0.75 -14.09
N TRP A 180 -3.65 1.40 -14.72
CA TRP A 180 -2.99 0.84 -15.90
C TRP A 180 -2.10 -0.35 -15.53
N THR A 181 -1.31 -0.26 -14.48
CA THR A 181 -0.50 -1.39 -13.98
C THR A 181 -1.37 -2.56 -13.53
N LEU A 182 -2.51 -2.29 -12.86
CA LEU A 182 -3.49 -3.32 -12.50
C LEU A 182 -4.06 -4.02 -13.74
N ARG A 183 -4.40 -3.29 -14.79
CA ARG A 183 -4.94 -3.89 -16.03
C ARG A 183 -3.94 -4.79 -16.73
N GLU A 184 -2.65 -4.53 -16.59
CA GLU A 184 -1.59 -5.36 -17.18
C GLU A 184 -1.29 -6.61 -16.32
N PHE A 185 -1.23 -6.49 -14.99
CA PHE A 185 -0.73 -7.57 -14.14
C PHE A 185 -1.82 -8.37 -13.40
N LEU A 186 -2.98 -7.78 -13.14
CA LEU A 186 -4.08 -8.47 -12.45
C LEU A 186 -4.65 -9.67 -13.22
N PRO A 187 -4.76 -9.68 -14.57
CA PRO A 187 -5.30 -10.84 -15.28
C PRO A 187 -4.56 -12.14 -14.95
N SER A 188 -3.23 -12.16 -14.97
CA SER A 188 -2.45 -13.34 -14.63
C SER A 188 -2.59 -13.77 -13.15
N MET A 189 -2.80 -12.82 -12.24
CA MET A 189 -3.10 -13.11 -10.84
C MET A 189 -4.49 -13.73 -10.69
N LEU A 190 -5.49 -13.24 -11.45
CA LEU A 190 -6.86 -13.78 -11.46
C LEU A 190 -6.89 -15.22 -11.95
N GLU A 191 -6.16 -15.55 -13.03
CA GLU A 191 -6.05 -16.90 -13.55
C GLU A 191 -5.50 -17.88 -12.52
N ARG A 192 -4.41 -17.51 -11.86
CA ARG A 192 -3.73 -18.32 -10.84
C ARG A 192 -4.44 -18.30 -9.49
N ASN A 193 -5.36 -17.36 -9.26
CA ASN A 193 -5.91 -17.02 -7.95
C ASN A 193 -4.80 -16.82 -6.90
N GLU A 194 -3.73 -16.16 -7.29
CA GLU A 194 -2.55 -15.91 -6.45
C GLU A 194 -1.93 -14.58 -6.84
N GLY A 195 -1.69 -13.71 -5.84
CA GLY A 195 -1.05 -12.42 -6.04
C GLY A 195 -1.14 -11.51 -4.83
N HIS A 196 -0.39 -10.41 -4.87
CA HIS A 196 -0.49 -9.36 -3.87
C HIS A 196 -0.31 -7.99 -4.50
N ILE A 197 -1.25 -7.10 -4.27
CA ILE A 197 -1.24 -5.72 -4.76
C ILE A 197 -0.95 -4.81 -3.56
N ILE A 198 0.20 -4.15 -3.58
CA ILE A 198 0.61 -3.20 -2.55
C ILE A 198 0.53 -1.79 -3.14
N THR A 199 -0.31 -0.95 -2.57
CA THR A 199 -0.54 0.43 -3.02
C THR A 199 0.03 1.42 -2.02
N VAL A 200 1.00 2.24 -2.44
CA VAL A 200 1.53 3.32 -1.60
C VAL A 200 0.65 4.56 -1.74
N ALA A 201 -0.30 4.69 -0.83
CA ALA A 201 -1.14 5.88 -0.68
C ALA A 201 -0.42 6.97 0.15
N SER A 202 -1.05 7.49 1.18
CA SER A 202 -0.52 8.46 2.15
C SER A 202 -1.54 8.67 3.26
N MET A 203 -1.12 9.20 4.40
CA MET A 203 -2.05 9.76 5.37
C MET A 203 -2.87 10.92 4.79
N ALA A 204 -2.36 11.62 3.76
CA ALA A 204 -3.12 12.59 2.99
C ALA A 204 -4.29 11.98 2.20
N GLY A 205 -4.31 10.65 2.00
CA GLY A 205 -5.44 9.88 1.46
C GLY A 205 -6.48 9.47 2.51
N LYS A 206 -6.27 9.80 3.79
CA LYS A 206 -7.20 9.58 4.92
C LYS A 206 -7.71 10.89 5.52
N ALA A 207 -6.90 11.94 5.41
CA ALA A 207 -7.25 13.26 5.94
C ALA A 207 -6.62 14.35 5.05
N GLY A 208 -7.45 15.13 4.38
CA GLY A 208 -7.00 16.25 3.54
C GLY A 208 -6.14 17.25 4.32
N SER A 209 -5.12 17.79 3.68
CA SER A 209 -4.20 18.77 4.25
C SER A 209 -4.20 20.06 3.43
N ALA A 210 -4.03 21.20 4.08
CA ALA A 210 -3.83 22.46 3.39
C ALA A 210 -2.59 22.38 2.48
N TYR A 211 -2.63 23.07 1.36
CA TYR A 211 -1.60 23.08 0.32
C TYR A 211 -1.31 21.73 -0.38
N LEU A 212 -2.19 20.72 -0.15
CA LEU A 212 -2.13 19.40 -0.76
C LEU A 212 -3.49 18.99 -1.37
N VAL A 213 -4.20 19.90 -1.99
CA VAL A 213 -5.57 19.61 -2.47
C VAL A 213 -5.56 18.56 -3.56
N ASP A 214 -4.76 18.74 -4.61
CA ASP A 214 -4.56 17.81 -5.72
C ASP A 214 -3.95 16.47 -5.24
N TYR A 215 -2.88 16.57 -4.47
CA TYR A 215 -2.20 15.39 -3.91
C TYR A 215 -3.11 14.58 -2.99
N SER A 216 -3.80 15.24 -2.04
CA SER A 216 -4.74 14.56 -1.17
C SER A 216 -5.84 13.87 -1.97
N ALA A 217 -6.44 14.57 -2.94
CA ALA A 217 -7.47 14.00 -3.81
C ALA A 217 -6.96 12.75 -4.55
N SER A 218 -5.74 12.79 -5.12
CA SER A 218 -5.13 11.65 -5.79
C SER A 218 -4.89 10.46 -4.82
N LYS A 219 -4.47 10.73 -3.59
CA LYS A 219 -4.21 9.68 -2.58
C LYS A 219 -5.49 9.12 -1.94
N PHE A 220 -6.57 9.90 -1.84
CA PHE A 220 -7.91 9.39 -1.53
C PHE A 220 -8.42 8.47 -2.65
N ALA A 221 -8.20 8.86 -3.92
CA ALA A 221 -8.62 8.06 -5.07
C ALA A 221 -7.98 6.67 -5.06
N VAL A 222 -6.66 6.55 -4.85
CA VAL A 222 -6.00 5.23 -4.81
C VAL A 222 -6.34 4.43 -3.56
N PHE A 223 -6.63 5.09 -2.44
CA PHE A 223 -7.14 4.41 -1.26
C PHE A 223 -8.49 3.76 -1.57
N GLY A 224 -9.46 4.54 -2.08
CA GLY A 224 -10.78 4.02 -2.46
C GLY A 224 -10.73 2.99 -3.58
N MET A 225 -9.84 3.17 -4.57
CA MET A 225 -9.59 2.18 -5.62
C MET A 225 -9.16 0.83 -5.05
N THR A 226 -8.18 0.83 -4.13
CA THR A 226 -7.66 -0.43 -3.55
C THR A 226 -8.72 -1.11 -2.67
N GLU A 227 -9.50 -0.32 -1.91
CA GLU A 227 -10.62 -0.83 -1.12
C GLU A 227 -11.69 -1.48 -2.03
N ALA A 228 -12.12 -0.78 -3.08
CA ALA A 228 -13.09 -1.30 -4.04
C ALA A 228 -12.58 -2.56 -4.77
N LEU A 229 -11.29 -2.59 -5.14
CA LEU A 229 -10.67 -3.77 -5.73
C LEU A 229 -10.68 -4.97 -4.76
N SER A 230 -10.43 -4.74 -3.48
CA SER A 230 -10.50 -5.80 -2.46
C SER A 230 -11.90 -6.42 -2.38
N GLU A 231 -12.94 -5.58 -2.40
CA GLU A 231 -14.34 -6.03 -2.41
C GLU A 231 -14.69 -6.77 -3.71
N GLU A 232 -14.21 -6.29 -4.86
CA GLU A 232 -14.42 -6.95 -6.15
C GLU A 232 -13.76 -8.33 -6.19
N LEU A 233 -12.52 -8.46 -5.72
CA LEU A 233 -11.82 -9.74 -5.62
C LEU A 233 -12.55 -10.72 -4.72
N HIS A 234 -13.07 -10.26 -3.59
CA HIS A 234 -13.88 -11.06 -2.69
C HIS A 234 -15.19 -11.53 -3.37
N HIS A 235 -15.89 -10.63 -4.06
CA HIS A 235 -17.11 -10.94 -4.80
C HIS A 235 -16.84 -11.99 -5.91
N LEU A 236 -15.68 -11.90 -6.58
CA LEU A 236 -15.25 -12.86 -7.61
C LEU A 236 -14.68 -14.17 -7.04
N HIS A 237 -14.68 -14.35 -5.72
CA HIS A 237 -14.09 -15.51 -5.04
C HIS A 237 -12.59 -15.70 -5.35
N LYS A 238 -11.86 -14.60 -5.50
CA LYS A 238 -10.42 -14.58 -5.75
C LYS A 238 -9.64 -14.28 -4.46
N ASP A 239 -9.98 -14.97 -3.39
CA ASP A 239 -9.42 -14.76 -2.05
C ASP A 239 -7.90 -15.07 -1.95
N GLY A 240 -7.32 -15.71 -2.96
CA GLY A 240 -5.87 -15.91 -3.07
C GLY A 240 -5.11 -14.65 -3.45
N ILE A 241 -5.80 -13.62 -3.96
CA ILE A 241 -5.19 -12.32 -4.28
C ILE A 241 -5.44 -11.38 -3.11
N LYS A 242 -4.35 -10.79 -2.58
CA LYS A 242 -4.41 -9.86 -1.45
C LYS A 242 -4.15 -8.43 -1.88
N THR A 243 -4.71 -7.50 -1.12
CA THR A 243 -4.46 -6.07 -1.30
C THR A 243 -3.93 -5.46 0.01
N THR A 244 -2.96 -4.55 -0.10
CA THR A 244 -2.46 -3.78 1.05
C THR A 244 -2.30 -2.33 0.65
N THR A 245 -2.96 -1.43 1.36
CA THR A 245 -2.78 0.02 1.20
C THR A 245 -1.85 0.55 2.29
N VAL A 246 -0.70 1.07 1.88
CA VAL A 246 0.28 1.69 2.79
C VAL A 246 0.00 3.18 2.89
N CYS A 247 -0.17 3.69 4.10
CA CYS A 247 -0.47 5.09 4.37
C CYS A 247 0.63 5.72 5.24
N PRO A 248 1.76 6.15 4.65
CA PRO A 248 2.83 6.80 5.40
C PRO A 248 2.45 8.22 5.80
N MET A 249 3.02 8.66 6.94
CA MET A 249 3.11 10.07 7.29
C MET A 249 4.23 10.76 6.48
N PHE A 250 4.77 11.87 6.97
CA PHE A 250 5.90 12.54 6.32
C PHE A 250 7.15 11.66 6.33
N VAL A 251 7.72 11.51 5.13
CA VAL A 251 8.90 10.68 4.87
C VAL A 251 10.00 11.55 4.26
N ASP A 252 11.21 11.37 4.72
CA ASP A 252 12.40 12.07 4.21
C ASP A 252 12.86 11.48 2.86
N THR A 253 12.09 11.80 1.82
CA THR A 253 12.39 11.39 0.43
C THR A 253 12.72 12.58 -0.47
N GLY A 254 12.70 13.81 0.07
CA GLY A 254 12.77 15.01 -0.75
C GLY A 254 11.46 15.36 -1.48
N LEU A 255 10.43 14.49 -1.42
CA LEU A 255 9.12 14.75 -2.02
C LEU A 255 8.40 15.93 -1.35
N THR A 256 8.55 16.05 -0.03
CA THR A 256 7.98 17.15 0.79
C THR A 256 9.12 17.98 1.35
N LYS A 257 9.25 19.22 0.89
CA LYS A 257 10.37 20.11 1.27
C LYS A 257 10.21 20.73 2.67
N TYR A 258 8.97 21.05 3.07
CA TYR A 258 8.70 21.81 4.30
C TYR A 258 7.58 21.17 5.12
N PRO A 259 7.78 19.94 5.65
CA PRO A 259 6.80 19.29 6.50
C PRO A 259 6.69 20.07 7.82
N GLN A 260 5.45 20.25 8.30
CA GLN A 260 5.14 20.90 9.56
C GLN A 260 4.50 19.89 10.49
N GLY A 261 4.91 19.89 11.75
CA GLY A 261 4.30 19.04 12.77
C GLY A 261 4.85 19.38 14.14
N ARG A 262 3.96 19.67 15.09
CA ARG A 262 4.31 19.90 16.49
C ARG A 262 4.72 18.60 17.18
N PHE A 263 4.10 17.51 16.75
CA PHE A 263 4.33 16.15 17.26
C PHE A 263 4.50 15.23 16.06
N GLY A 264 5.56 14.46 16.06
CA GLY A 264 5.82 13.46 15.04
C GLY A 264 7.23 13.55 14.46
N LYS A 265 7.82 12.40 14.27
CA LYS A 265 9.12 12.24 13.60
C LYS A 265 8.88 12.21 12.10
N ILE A 266 9.75 12.83 11.31
CA ILE A 266 9.85 12.55 9.89
C ILE A 266 10.46 11.15 9.77
N LEU A 267 9.75 10.28 9.05
CA LEU A 267 10.14 8.89 8.89
C LEU A 267 11.26 8.76 7.85
N SER A 268 12.15 7.81 8.03
CA SER A 268 13.05 7.40 6.96
C SER A 268 12.30 6.51 5.94
N PRO A 269 12.69 6.53 4.66
CA PRO A 269 12.15 5.61 3.65
C PRO A 269 12.25 4.14 4.07
N LYS A 270 13.35 3.77 4.74
CA LYS A 270 13.58 2.42 5.25
C LYS A 270 12.59 2.00 6.34
N GLU A 271 12.29 2.89 7.31
CA GLU A 271 11.26 2.62 8.32
C GLU A 271 9.91 2.34 7.67
N VAL A 272 9.54 3.13 6.64
CA VAL A 272 8.30 2.92 5.90
C VAL A 272 8.31 1.58 5.16
N ALA A 273 9.39 1.24 4.47
CA ALA A 273 9.51 -0.02 3.75
C ALA A 273 9.38 -1.24 4.69
N LEU A 274 10.06 -1.21 5.82
CA LEU A 274 10.00 -2.30 6.80
C LEU A 274 8.59 -2.51 7.37
N GLU A 275 7.89 -1.42 7.75
CA GLU A 275 6.52 -1.53 8.28
C GLU A 275 5.51 -1.92 7.18
N ALA A 276 5.68 -1.41 5.96
CA ALA A 276 4.85 -1.75 4.81
C ALA A 276 4.96 -3.23 4.46
N ILE A 277 6.17 -3.75 4.35
CA ILE A 277 6.43 -5.16 4.05
C ILE A 277 5.92 -6.05 5.18
N ASP A 278 6.21 -5.71 6.45
CA ASP A 278 5.69 -6.49 7.58
C ASP A 278 4.17 -6.59 7.56
N GLY A 279 3.48 -5.48 7.29
CA GLY A 279 2.03 -5.47 7.20
C GLY A 279 1.51 -6.27 6.00
N ALA A 280 2.10 -6.09 4.82
CA ALA A 280 1.72 -6.81 3.62
C ALA A 280 1.92 -8.33 3.77
N LEU A 281 3.06 -8.75 4.32
CA LEU A 281 3.34 -10.18 4.53
C LEU A 281 2.48 -10.84 5.63
N LYS A 282 1.72 -10.03 6.37
CA LYS A 282 0.70 -10.48 7.34
C LYS A 282 -0.74 -10.28 6.84
N ASP A 283 -0.91 -9.93 5.56
CA ASP A 283 -2.19 -9.66 4.90
C ASP A 283 -3.00 -8.51 5.55
N HIS A 284 -2.30 -7.52 6.10
CA HIS A 284 -3.00 -6.33 6.57
C HIS A 284 -3.53 -5.52 5.38
N VAL A 285 -4.83 -5.29 5.33
CA VAL A 285 -5.48 -4.51 4.26
C VAL A 285 -5.01 -3.06 4.26
N VAL A 286 -4.79 -2.47 5.45
CA VAL A 286 -4.28 -1.11 5.61
C VAL A 286 -3.11 -1.09 6.57
N VAL A 287 -2.01 -0.47 6.16
CA VAL A 287 -0.81 -0.26 6.96
C VAL A 287 -0.56 1.24 7.10
N MET A 288 -0.88 1.80 8.25
CA MET A 288 -0.51 3.18 8.58
C MET A 288 0.90 3.22 9.15
N VAL A 289 1.73 4.15 8.67
CA VAL A 289 3.12 4.26 9.15
C VAL A 289 3.36 5.66 9.71
N PRO A 290 3.73 5.76 11.00
CA PRO A 290 3.94 4.69 11.97
C PRO A 290 2.59 4.06 12.44
N ARG A 291 2.62 2.80 12.85
CA ARG A 291 1.41 2.08 13.30
C ARG A 291 0.73 2.75 14.49
N SER A 292 1.47 3.47 15.31
CA SER A 292 0.95 4.18 16.50
C SER A 292 -0.15 5.20 16.18
N ILE A 293 -0.20 5.72 14.94
CA ILE A 293 -1.23 6.70 14.55
C ILE A 293 -2.58 6.05 14.22
N GLN A 294 -2.62 4.74 13.98
CA GLN A 294 -3.86 4.06 13.59
C GLN A 294 -4.98 4.28 14.60
N VAL A 295 -4.69 4.15 15.88
CA VAL A 295 -5.66 4.37 16.96
C VAL A 295 -6.16 5.81 16.95
N SER A 296 -5.26 6.79 16.83
CA SER A 296 -5.63 8.21 16.84
C SER A 296 -6.44 8.61 15.61
N VAL A 297 -6.21 8.00 14.46
CA VAL A 297 -6.99 8.22 13.24
C VAL A 297 -8.41 7.67 13.39
N VAL A 298 -8.55 6.44 13.91
CA VAL A 298 -9.87 5.81 14.14
C VAL A 298 -10.65 6.61 15.19
N LEU A 299 -10.05 6.89 16.34
CA LEU A 299 -10.70 7.70 17.38
C LEU A 299 -11.03 9.10 16.88
N GLY A 300 -10.15 9.68 16.06
CA GLY A 300 -10.37 11.00 15.47
C GLY A 300 -11.66 11.08 14.64
N GLN A 301 -12.07 10.00 13.99
CA GLN A 301 -13.30 9.96 13.20
C GLN A 301 -14.59 10.01 14.04
N LEU A 302 -14.51 9.64 15.32
CA LEU A 302 -15.65 9.69 16.23
C LEU A 302 -15.99 11.11 16.70
N PHE A 303 -15.07 12.07 16.50
CA PHE A 303 -15.28 13.44 16.95
C PHE A 303 -15.99 14.31 15.89
N PRO A 304 -16.84 15.28 16.32
CA PRO A 304 -17.43 16.26 15.43
C PRO A 304 -16.39 17.04 14.63
N TYR A 305 -16.76 17.43 13.40
CA TYR A 305 -15.84 18.11 12.46
C TYR A 305 -15.13 19.34 13.05
N ARG A 306 -15.85 20.17 13.82
CA ARG A 306 -15.26 21.37 14.46
C ARG A 306 -14.14 21.02 15.43
N PHE A 307 -14.32 19.96 16.22
CA PHE A 307 -13.30 19.49 17.15
C PHE A 307 -12.10 18.92 16.39
N ARG A 308 -12.32 18.09 15.36
CA ARG A 308 -11.25 17.54 14.51
C ARG A 308 -10.39 18.64 13.88
N ARG A 309 -11.01 19.73 13.45
CA ARG A 309 -10.31 20.90 12.91
C ARG A 309 -9.41 21.55 13.96
N ARG A 310 -9.92 21.80 15.17
CA ARG A 310 -9.13 22.33 16.29
C ARG A 310 -8.00 21.40 16.72
N LEU A 311 -8.25 20.10 16.71
CA LEU A 311 -7.24 19.12 17.01
C LEU A 311 -6.10 19.14 15.96
N LYS A 312 -6.42 19.26 14.69
CA LYS A 312 -5.41 19.43 13.62
C LYS A 312 -4.60 20.71 13.83
N GLU A 313 -5.22 21.82 14.15
CA GLU A 313 -4.55 23.09 14.45
C GLU A 313 -3.61 22.94 15.67
N PHE A 314 -4.06 22.26 16.70
CA PHE A 314 -3.24 21.98 17.89
C PHE A 314 -2.04 21.10 17.60
N VAL A 315 -2.22 20.04 16.84
CA VAL A 315 -1.14 19.13 16.41
C VAL A 315 -0.21 19.82 15.40
N GLY A 316 -0.68 20.88 14.74
CA GLY A 316 0.09 21.66 13.76
C GLY A 316 0.53 20.83 12.56
N PHE A 317 -0.23 19.78 12.20
CA PHE A 317 0.14 18.86 11.13
C PHE A 317 -0.23 19.39 9.76
N GLY A 318 0.76 19.55 8.89
CA GLY A 318 0.56 20.07 7.54
C GLY A 318 1.87 20.25 6.78
N ILE A 319 1.82 20.98 5.69
CA ILE A 319 2.98 21.44 4.94
C ILE A 319 2.87 22.96 4.68
N LEU A 320 4.01 23.60 4.39
CA LEU A 320 4.02 24.90 3.74
C LEU A 320 3.95 24.74 2.22
N PRO A 321 3.56 25.81 1.48
CA PRO A 321 3.63 25.79 0.03
C PRO A 321 5.00 25.36 -0.47
N GLN A 322 5.07 24.48 -1.46
CA GLN A 322 6.32 23.88 -1.96
C GLN A 322 7.05 24.76 -2.99
N TYR A 323 6.42 25.85 -3.44
CA TYR A 323 7.09 26.84 -4.28
C TYR A 323 7.98 27.73 -3.42
N GLU A 324 9.18 28.05 -3.91
CA GLU A 324 10.09 28.97 -3.24
C GLU A 324 9.41 30.31 -3.02
N SER A 325 9.18 30.67 -1.77
CA SER A 325 8.90 32.06 -1.42
C SER A 325 10.21 32.84 -1.57
N SER A 326 10.38 33.47 -2.70
CA SER A 326 11.50 34.40 -2.94
C SER A 326 11.40 35.68 -2.09
N LYS A 327 10.84 35.62 -0.88
CA LYS A 327 10.81 36.72 0.10
C LYS A 327 10.43 36.22 1.50
N SER A 328 11.43 35.86 2.31
CA SER A 328 11.34 36.05 3.76
C SER A 328 12.71 36.10 4.42
N SER A 329 13.65 36.88 3.84
CA SER A 329 14.88 37.29 4.54
C SER A 329 14.79 38.68 5.17
N ASP A 330 13.64 39.35 5.07
CA ASP A 330 13.50 40.70 5.68
C ASP A 330 12.31 40.78 6.62
N ASN A 331 12.38 40.12 7.77
CA ASN A 331 11.61 40.55 8.97
C ASN A 331 12.06 39.74 10.21
N LYS A 332 13.35 39.84 10.53
CA LYS A 332 13.84 39.69 11.90
C LYS A 332 14.61 40.95 12.23
N HIS A 333 13.90 42.02 12.56
CA HIS A 333 14.31 43.19 13.34
C HIS A 333 13.22 44.29 13.20
N THR A 334 12.20 44.20 13.99
CA THR A 334 11.61 45.39 14.71
C THR A 334 10.80 44.84 15.87
#